data_b830ec514325fb85e97b08ca5856ca2f
#
_entry.id   b830ec514325fb85e97b08ca5856ca2f
#
_cell.length_a   1.000
_cell.length_b   1.000
_cell.length_c   1.000
_cell.angle_alpha   90.00
_cell.angle_beta   90.00
_cell.angle_gamma   90.00
#
_symmetry.space_group_name_H-M   'P 1'
#
loop_
_entity.id
_entity.type
_entity.pdbx_description
1 polymer ?
#
loop_
_entity_poly.entity_id
_entity_poly.type
_entity_poly.pdbx_seq_one_letter_code
_entity_poly.pdbx_strand_id
1 'polypeptide(L)'
;MSNLIQLLNINKTFANFKKISVLKKVSYKFKKGKIYSLIGPSGSGKSTLLNIISLIDRPSSGLIKIENNNIDFKDNNKNDILRAKKIGIIYQQDNLLPDFTALENIYLASLAGGYDKKTSISKSKLLLKKVGLSARSNHYPSQLSGGEKQRVSIARALINDPQIILADEPTGSLDLETAKSIFNLLKKQINSNRLIIFATHNRFFANKSDCLLEI
;
A
#
# COMPACT_ATOMS: atom_id res chain seq x y z
N MET A 1 21.97 -2.21 5.47
CA MET A 1 20.53 -2.45 5.25
C MET A 1 20.37 -3.30 4.01
N SER A 2 19.62 -4.41 4.10
CA SER A 2 19.39 -5.33 2.97
C SER A 2 18.28 -4.80 2.04
N ASN A 3 18.39 -5.15 0.76
CA ASN A 3 17.35 -4.87 -0.21
C ASN A 3 16.12 -5.73 0.09
N LEU A 4 14.94 -5.11 0.19
CA LEU A 4 13.67 -5.83 0.38
C LEU A 4 13.00 -6.11 -0.97
N ILE A 5 13.03 -5.14 -1.89
CA ILE A 5 12.48 -5.26 -3.24
C ILE A 5 13.57 -4.89 -4.24
N GLN A 6 13.67 -5.64 -5.32
CA GLN A 6 14.51 -5.31 -6.47
C GLN A 6 13.68 -5.40 -7.75
N LEU A 7 13.69 -4.33 -8.50
CA LEU A 7 13.12 -4.22 -9.83
C LEU A 7 14.26 -4.32 -10.86
N LEU A 8 14.12 -5.17 -11.86
CA LEU A 8 15.12 -5.39 -12.89
C LEU A 8 14.47 -5.26 -14.26
N ASN A 9 14.75 -4.14 -14.97
CA ASN A 9 14.27 -3.84 -16.31
C ASN A 9 12.74 -4.00 -16.47
N ILE A 10 11.97 -3.51 -15.51
CA ILE A 10 10.51 -3.58 -15.55
C ILE A 10 9.96 -2.74 -16.68
N ASN A 11 9.20 -3.39 -17.56
CA ASN A 11 8.43 -2.74 -18.60
C ASN A 11 6.94 -3.02 -18.40
N LYS A 12 6.10 -2.04 -18.67
CA LYS A 12 4.64 -2.23 -18.73
C LYS A 12 4.07 -1.50 -19.93
N THR A 13 3.38 -2.27 -20.75
CA THR A 13 2.67 -1.80 -21.93
C THR A 13 1.24 -2.31 -21.87
N PHE A 14 0.28 -1.42 -22.04
CA PHE A 14 -1.12 -1.76 -22.21
C PHE A 14 -1.43 -1.81 -23.71
N ALA A 15 -2.08 -2.88 -24.15
CA ALA A 15 -2.42 -3.14 -25.54
C ALA A 15 -3.94 -3.19 -25.73
N ASN A 16 -4.59 -2.02 -25.57
CA ASN A 16 -6.01 -1.88 -25.91
C ASN A 16 -6.11 -1.38 -27.36
N PHE A 17 -6.82 -0.28 -27.66
CA PHE A 17 -6.92 0.30 -29.00
C PHE A 17 -5.59 0.88 -29.53
N LYS A 18 -4.71 1.35 -28.63
CA LYS A 18 -3.32 1.76 -28.94
C LYS A 18 -2.38 1.12 -27.92
N LYS A 19 -1.19 0.76 -28.40
CA LYS A 19 -0.10 0.25 -27.55
C LYS A 19 0.53 1.42 -26.78
N ILE A 20 0.25 1.50 -25.46
CA ILE A 20 0.76 2.56 -24.59
C ILE A 20 1.81 1.96 -23.66
N SER A 21 3.07 2.39 -23.82
CA SER A 21 4.17 2.01 -22.95
C SER A 21 4.21 2.94 -21.74
N VAL A 22 3.86 2.45 -20.57
CA VAL A 22 3.77 3.23 -19.33
C VAL A 22 5.07 3.14 -18.51
N LEU A 23 5.68 1.97 -18.42
CA LEU A 23 6.96 1.80 -17.75
C LEU A 23 8.00 1.29 -18.75
N LYS A 24 9.21 1.88 -18.72
CA LYS A 24 10.30 1.56 -19.65
C LYS A 24 11.57 1.28 -18.88
N LYS A 25 12.00 -0.01 -18.83
CA LYS A 25 13.25 -0.49 -18.23
C LYS A 25 13.51 0.01 -16.81
N VAL A 26 12.44 0.12 -15.98
CA VAL A 26 12.59 0.59 -14.60
C VAL A 26 13.40 -0.42 -13.79
N SER A 27 14.53 0.00 -13.23
CA SER A 27 15.38 -0.80 -12.38
C SER A 27 15.68 -0.03 -11.10
N TYR A 28 15.35 -0.62 -9.94
CA TYR A 28 15.59 0.01 -8.65
C TYR A 28 15.67 -1.01 -7.51
N LYS A 29 16.33 -0.63 -6.41
CA LYS A 29 16.49 -1.45 -5.21
C LYS A 29 15.95 -0.68 -4.00
N PHE A 30 14.84 -1.15 -3.44
CA PHE A 30 14.26 -0.59 -2.22
C PHE A 30 14.80 -1.30 -0.99
N LYS A 31 15.27 -0.54 -0.01
CA LYS A 31 15.88 -1.05 1.23
C LYS A 31 14.87 -1.04 2.38
N LYS A 32 15.02 -1.97 3.32
CA LYS A 32 14.30 -1.95 4.60
C LYS A 32 14.65 -0.68 5.39
N GLY A 33 13.74 -0.27 6.29
CA GLY A 33 13.96 0.85 7.20
C GLY A 33 13.89 2.23 6.54
N LYS A 34 13.31 2.33 5.34
CA LYS A 34 13.23 3.59 4.58
C LYS A 34 11.85 3.87 4.02
N ILE A 35 11.57 5.15 3.88
CA ILE A 35 10.40 5.70 3.20
C ILE A 35 10.84 6.23 1.85
N TYR A 36 10.19 5.76 0.80
CA TYR A 36 10.40 6.21 -0.59
C TYR A 36 9.17 6.94 -1.08
N SER A 37 9.34 8.07 -1.73
CA SER A 37 8.28 8.73 -2.49
C SER A 37 8.51 8.57 -3.99
N LEU A 38 7.45 8.16 -4.68
CA LEU A 38 7.38 8.17 -6.14
C LEU A 38 6.71 9.47 -6.57
N ILE A 39 7.42 10.30 -7.31
CA ILE A 39 6.88 11.56 -7.84
C ILE A 39 6.83 11.53 -9.36
N GLY A 40 6.00 12.38 -9.93
CA GLY A 40 5.84 12.53 -11.38
C GLY A 40 4.43 13.05 -11.70
N PRO A 41 4.19 13.49 -12.94
CA PRO A 41 2.88 13.97 -13.35
C PRO A 41 1.82 12.86 -13.29
N SER A 42 0.55 13.24 -13.38
CA SER A 42 -0.53 12.27 -13.55
C SER A 42 -0.30 11.44 -14.82
N GLY A 43 -0.52 10.13 -14.74
CA GLY A 43 -0.28 9.22 -15.87
C GLY A 43 1.17 8.77 -16.08
N SER A 44 2.15 9.22 -15.27
CA SER A 44 3.57 8.81 -15.42
C SER A 44 3.85 7.33 -15.08
N GLY A 45 2.88 6.61 -14.50
CA GLY A 45 3.02 5.18 -14.19
C GLY A 45 3.25 4.85 -12.71
N LYS A 46 3.14 5.82 -11.80
CA LYS A 46 3.32 5.60 -10.35
C LYS A 46 2.40 4.50 -9.80
N SER A 47 1.09 4.62 -10.03
CA SER A 47 0.09 3.62 -9.60
C SER A 47 0.32 2.28 -10.30
N THR A 48 0.71 2.29 -11.57
CA THR A 48 1.07 1.07 -12.32
C THR A 48 2.27 0.37 -11.67
N LEU A 49 3.30 1.11 -11.27
CA LEU A 49 4.46 0.55 -10.61
C LEU A 49 4.09 -0.02 -9.23
N LEU A 50 3.26 0.70 -8.44
CA LEU A 50 2.75 0.20 -7.16
C LEU A 50 1.92 -1.07 -7.33
N ASN A 51 1.04 -1.15 -8.35
CA ASN A 51 0.25 -2.34 -8.64
C ASN A 51 1.12 -3.55 -9.03
N ILE A 52 2.22 -3.33 -9.73
CA ILE A 52 3.18 -4.40 -10.06
C ILE A 52 3.94 -4.84 -8.80
N ILE A 53 4.41 -3.91 -7.98
CA ILE A 53 5.10 -4.22 -6.72
C ILE A 53 4.15 -4.93 -5.72
N SER A 54 2.87 -4.58 -5.73
CA SER A 54 1.85 -5.21 -4.89
C SER A 54 1.40 -6.59 -5.39
N LEU A 55 1.91 -7.04 -6.53
CA LEU A 55 1.55 -8.32 -7.18
C LEU A 55 0.07 -8.40 -7.61
N ILE A 56 -0.59 -7.26 -7.78
CA ILE A 56 -1.95 -7.16 -8.34
C ILE A 56 -1.88 -7.21 -9.87
N ASP A 57 -0.89 -6.51 -10.45
CA ASP A 57 -0.66 -6.49 -11.88
C ASP A 57 0.71 -7.11 -12.21
N ARG A 58 0.86 -7.64 -13.42
CA ARG A 58 2.11 -8.21 -13.90
C ARG A 58 2.84 -7.25 -14.84
N PRO A 59 4.18 -7.20 -14.81
CA PRO A 59 4.93 -6.48 -15.81
C PRO A 59 4.79 -7.15 -17.19
N SER A 60 4.95 -6.38 -18.26
CA SER A 60 5.04 -6.94 -19.63
C SER A 60 6.36 -7.66 -19.84
N SER A 61 7.43 -7.21 -19.19
CA SER A 61 8.74 -7.88 -19.12
C SER A 61 9.54 -7.33 -17.96
N GLY A 62 10.64 -7.99 -17.63
CA GLY A 62 11.49 -7.67 -16.47
C GLY A 62 11.25 -8.65 -15.33
N LEU A 63 11.94 -8.43 -14.21
CA LEU A 63 11.91 -9.33 -13.06
C LEU A 63 11.78 -8.53 -11.75
N ILE A 64 10.96 -9.05 -10.84
CA ILE A 64 10.85 -8.55 -9.46
C ILE A 64 11.41 -9.60 -8.51
N LYS A 65 12.19 -9.13 -7.53
CA LYS A 65 12.60 -9.94 -6.37
C LYS A 65 12.06 -9.30 -5.11
N ILE A 66 11.51 -10.11 -4.22
CA ILE A 66 11.13 -9.75 -2.85
C ILE A 66 11.92 -10.66 -1.91
N GLU A 67 12.66 -10.09 -0.96
CA GLU A 67 13.56 -10.83 -0.05
C GLU A 67 14.51 -11.77 -0.81
N ASN A 68 15.08 -11.30 -1.93
CA ASN A 68 15.95 -12.03 -2.88
C ASN A 68 15.27 -13.18 -3.65
N ASN A 69 14.00 -13.49 -3.42
CA ASN A 69 13.25 -14.50 -4.15
C ASN A 69 12.64 -13.89 -5.42
N ASN A 70 12.81 -14.55 -6.56
CA ASN A 70 12.15 -14.16 -7.81
C ASN A 70 10.64 -14.36 -7.68
N ILE A 71 9.88 -13.38 -8.13
CA ILE A 71 8.41 -13.47 -8.21
C ILE A 71 8.03 -14.12 -9.52
N ASP A 72 7.31 -15.25 -9.44
CA ASP A 72 6.63 -15.84 -10.58
C ASP A 72 5.18 -15.34 -10.63
N PHE A 73 4.88 -14.47 -11.59
CA PHE A 73 3.53 -13.94 -11.78
C PHE A 73 2.50 -14.95 -12.31
N LYS A 74 2.91 -16.19 -12.63
CA LYS A 74 2.00 -17.26 -13.00
C LYS A 74 1.45 -18.01 -11.78
N ASP A 75 2.17 -17.99 -10.67
CA ASP A 75 1.77 -18.63 -9.41
C ASP A 75 0.88 -17.69 -8.58
N ASN A 76 -0.40 -17.61 -8.96
CA ASN A 76 -1.36 -16.73 -8.30
C ASN A 76 -1.50 -17.06 -6.81
N ASN A 77 -1.59 -18.34 -6.43
CA ASN A 77 -1.78 -18.75 -5.04
C ASN A 77 -0.63 -18.28 -4.14
N LYS A 78 0.61 -18.47 -4.59
CA LYS A 78 1.79 -18.03 -3.85
C LYS A 78 1.86 -16.50 -3.74
N ASN A 79 1.51 -15.80 -4.81
CA ASN A 79 1.48 -14.34 -4.84
C ASN A 79 0.37 -13.79 -3.93
N ASP A 80 -0.81 -14.42 -3.88
CA ASP A 80 -1.91 -14.04 -2.99
C ASP A 80 -1.53 -14.19 -1.52
N ILE A 81 -0.89 -15.30 -1.15
CA ILE A 81 -0.37 -15.54 0.21
C ILE A 81 0.71 -14.51 0.56
N LEU A 82 1.64 -14.24 -0.37
CA LEU A 82 2.70 -13.25 -0.17
C LEU A 82 2.11 -11.85 0.03
N ARG A 83 1.14 -11.46 -0.81
CA ARG A 83 0.42 -10.19 -0.70
C ARG A 83 -0.29 -10.08 0.65
N ALA A 84 -1.10 -11.07 1.01
CA ALA A 84 -1.86 -11.05 2.26
C ALA A 84 -0.97 -10.94 3.50
N LYS A 85 0.20 -11.57 3.51
CA LYS A 85 1.10 -11.61 4.68
C LYS A 85 2.16 -10.52 4.73
N LYS A 86 2.64 -10.05 3.58
CA LYS A 86 3.84 -9.21 3.51
C LYS A 86 3.59 -7.80 2.99
N ILE A 87 2.45 -7.54 2.33
CA ILE A 87 2.19 -6.29 1.63
C ILE A 87 0.90 -5.66 2.15
N GLY A 88 0.99 -4.45 2.68
CA GLY A 88 -0.16 -3.60 3.00
C GLY A 88 -0.35 -2.57 1.91
N ILE A 89 -1.57 -2.43 1.40
CA ILE A 89 -1.88 -1.51 0.31
C ILE A 89 -2.89 -0.47 0.80
N ILE A 90 -2.59 0.80 0.54
CA ILE A 90 -3.41 1.96 0.84
C ILE A 90 -3.66 2.69 -0.47
N TYR A 91 -4.91 2.84 -0.85
CA TYR A 91 -5.31 3.49 -2.09
C TYR A 91 -5.70 4.95 -1.87
N GLN A 92 -5.73 5.73 -2.93
CA GLN A 92 -6.21 7.10 -2.96
C GLN A 92 -7.69 7.16 -2.56
N GLN A 93 -8.52 6.31 -3.15
CA GLN A 93 -9.87 6.02 -2.67
C GLN A 93 -9.74 4.90 -1.63
N ASP A 94 -10.39 5.05 -0.50
CA ASP A 94 -10.25 4.13 0.64
C ASP A 94 -10.58 2.66 0.30
N ASN A 95 -11.37 2.42 -0.76
CA ASN A 95 -11.78 1.09 -1.24
C ASN A 95 -12.30 0.19 -0.09
N LEU A 96 -13.04 0.79 0.84
CA LEU A 96 -13.70 0.05 1.89
C LEU A 96 -14.92 -0.70 1.32
N LEU A 97 -15.17 -1.87 1.86
CA LEU A 97 -16.35 -2.67 1.54
C LEU A 97 -17.58 -1.98 2.16
N PRO A 98 -18.53 -1.48 1.36
CA PRO A 98 -19.61 -0.61 1.85
C PRO A 98 -20.56 -1.32 2.81
N ASP A 99 -20.75 -2.63 2.63
CA ASP A 99 -21.68 -3.46 3.42
C ASP A 99 -21.05 -4.00 4.71
N PHE A 100 -19.81 -3.61 5.01
CA PHE A 100 -19.06 -4.03 6.19
C PHE A 100 -18.69 -2.84 7.06
N THR A 101 -18.78 -3.01 8.37
CA THR A 101 -18.38 -2.01 9.35
C THR A 101 -16.86 -1.72 9.28
N ALA A 102 -16.40 -0.66 9.93
CA ALA A 102 -14.97 -0.34 10.04
C ALA A 102 -14.17 -1.52 10.65
N LEU A 103 -14.70 -2.17 11.68
CA LEU A 103 -14.10 -3.34 12.30
C LEU A 103 -13.99 -4.50 11.30
N GLU A 104 -15.06 -4.78 10.57
CA GLU A 104 -15.15 -5.88 9.60
C GLU A 104 -14.20 -5.66 8.42
N ASN A 105 -14.14 -4.45 7.89
CA ASN A 105 -13.19 -4.09 6.84
C ASN A 105 -11.73 -4.41 7.21
N ILE A 106 -11.40 -4.32 8.50
CA ILE A 106 -10.03 -4.60 8.97
C ILE A 106 -9.86 -6.10 9.23
N TYR A 107 -10.78 -6.78 9.94
CA TYR A 107 -10.56 -8.17 10.28
C TYR A 107 -10.65 -9.12 9.08
N LEU A 108 -11.41 -8.78 8.04
CA LEU A 108 -11.46 -9.57 6.80
C LEU A 108 -10.07 -9.70 6.15
N ALA A 109 -9.26 -8.63 6.17
CA ALA A 109 -7.88 -8.70 5.70
C ALA A 109 -7.00 -9.61 6.57
N SER A 110 -7.29 -9.71 7.87
CA SER A 110 -6.60 -10.62 8.78
C SER A 110 -6.96 -12.09 8.50
N LEU A 111 -8.24 -12.38 8.25
CA LEU A 111 -8.69 -13.70 7.82
C LEU A 111 -8.00 -14.15 6.53
N ALA A 112 -7.90 -13.24 5.55
CA ALA A 112 -7.16 -13.51 4.30
C ALA A 112 -5.67 -13.80 4.56
N GLY A 113 -5.08 -13.26 5.63
CA GLY A 113 -3.73 -13.57 6.11
C GLY A 113 -3.59 -14.93 6.79
N GLY A 114 -4.71 -15.66 7.01
CA GLY A 114 -4.75 -16.99 7.62
C GLY A 114 -4.94 -16.99 9.14
N TYR A 115 -5.31 -15.86 9.76
CA TYR A 115 -5.63 -15.81 11.18
C TYR A 115 -7.08 -16.24 11.45
N ASP A 116 -7.34 -16.83 12.61
CA ASP A 116 -8.70 -17.15 13.06
C ASP A 116 -9.53 -15.89 13.37
N LYS A 117 -10.86 -16.03 13.38
CA LYS A 117 -11.80 -14.91 13.54
C LYS A 117 -11.62 -14.17 14.88
N LYS A 118 -11.41 -14.91 15.99
CA LYS A 118 -11.28 -14.32 17.33
C LYS A 118 -10.03 -13.45 17.43
N THR A 119 -8.89 -13.96 16.95
CA THR A 119 -7.62 -13.22 16.85
C THR A 119 -7.76 -12.02 15.94
N SER A 120 -8.40 -12.18 14.78
CA SER A 120 -8.60 -11.10 13.79
C SER A 120 -9.43 -9.95 14.36
N ILE A 121 -10.53 -10.24 15.07
CA ILE A 121 -11.35 -9.22 15.73
C ILE A 121 -10.55 -8.49 16.81
N SER A 122 -9.81 -9.23 17.65
CA SER A 122 -9.00 -8.64 18.73
C SER A 122 -7.94 -7.68 18.17
N LYS A 123 -7.17 -8.12 17.17
CA LYS A 123 -6.17 -7.29 16.49
C LYS A 123 -6.80 -6.04 15.85
N SER A 124 -7.97 -6.19 15.23
CA SER A 124 -8.66 -5.07 14.57
C SER A 124 -9.11 -4.01 15.56
N LYS A 125 -9.63 -4.40 16.73
CA LYS A 125 -9.98 -3.46 17.81
C LYS A 125 -8.75 -2.68 18.30
N LEU A 126 -7.60 -3.35 18.44
CA LEU A 126 -6.35 -2.69 18.81
C LEU A 126 -5.88 -1.68 17.74
N LEU A 127 -6.01 -2.04 16.46
CA LEU A 127 -5.65 -1.12 15.37
C LEU A 127 -6.62 0.07 15.27
N LEU A 128 -7.93 -0.15 15.42
CA LEU A 128 -8.90 0.95 15.49
C LEU A 128 -8.55 1.92 16.63
N LYS A 129 -8.14 1.40 17.81
CA LYS A 129 -7.66 2.24 18.90
C LYS A 129 -6.40 3.03 18.51
N LYS A 130 -5.43 2.41 17.85
CA LYS A 130 -4.18 3.06 17.40
C LYS A 130 -4.43 4.18 16.38
N VAL A 131 -5.44 4.04 15.53
CA VAL A 131 -5.80 5.08 14.56
C VAL A 131 -6.85 6.07 15.09
N GLY A 132 -7.24 5.97 16.38
CA GLY A 132 -8.18 6.89 17.03
C GLY A 132 -9.65 6.68 16.66
N LEU A 133 -10.04 5.47 16.29
CA LEU A 133 -11.39 5.13 15.79
C LEU A 133 -12.12 4.08 16.64
N SER A 134 -11.79 3.92 17.93
CA SER A 134 -12.47 2.94 18.80
C SER A 134 -13.98 3.11 18.82
N ALA A 135 -14.48 4.36 18.90
CA ALA A 135 -15.89 4.66 18.92
C ALA A 135 -16.59 4.47 17.56
N ARG A 136 -15.82 4.28 16.49
CA ARG A 136 -16.31 4.09 15.11
C ARG A 136 -16.30 2.64 14.64
N SER A 137 -15.97 1.69 15.51
CA SER A 137 -15.79 0.27 15.14
C SER A 137 -16.98 -0.32 14.40
N ASN A 138 -18.20 0.02 14.79
CA ASN A 138 -19.45 -0.49 14.23
C ASN A 138 -20.06 0.41 13.15
N HIS A 139 -19.39 1.48 12.73
CA HIS A 139 -19.87 2.37 11.68
C HIS A 139 -19.56 1.79 10.31
N TYR A 140 -20.50 1.95 9.39
CA TYR A 140 -20.33 1.63 7.97
C TYR A 140 -19.56 2.76 7.27
N PRO A 141 -18.91 2.50 6.13
CA PRO A 141 -18.17 3.53 5.38
C PRO A 141 -18.99 4.79 5.08
N SER A 142 -20.29 4.66 4.80
CA SER A 142 -21.19 5.78 4.56
C SER A 142 -21.36 6.73 5.75
N GLN A 143 -21.05 6.27 6.96
CA GLN A 143 -21.16 7.01 8.22
C GLN A 143 -19.83 7.63 8.68
N LEU A 144 -18.76 7.44 7.91
CA LEU A 144 -17.40 7.90 8.22
C LEU A 144 -17.02 9.10 7.35
N SER A 145 -16.32 10.06 7.94
CA SER A 145 -15.66 11.12 7.17
C SER A 145 -14.55 10.57 6.26
N GLY A 146 -14.10 11.34 5.27
CA GLY A 146 -13.02 10.93 4.38
C GLY A 146 -11.73 10.57 5.14
N GLY A 147 -11.36 11.37 6.14
CA GLY A 147 -10.20 11.10 7.00
C GLY A 147 -10.39 9.84 7.88
N GLU A 148 -11.60 9.58 8.39
CA GLU A 148 -11.91 8.36 9.14
C GLU A 148 -11.82 7.12 8.24
N LYS A 149 -12.37 7.17 7.02
CA LYS A 149 -12.26 6.09 6.02
C LYS A 149 -10.80 5.78 5.71
N GLN A 150 -10.00 6.82 5.50
CA GLN A 150 -8.57 6.64 5.22
C GLN A 150 -7.82 6.01 6.40
N ARG A 151 -8.16 6.35 7.65
CA ARG A 151 -7.61 5.70 8.85
C ARG A 151 -8.03 4.23 8.95
N VAL A 152 -9.27 3.87 8.57
CA VAL A 152 -9.70 2.46 8.49
C VAL A 152 -8.90 1.73 7.41
N SER A 153 -8.72 2.33 6.23
CA SER A 153 -7.91 1.76 5.13
C SER A 153 -6.46 1.50 5.57
N ILE A 154 -5.85 2.44 6.30
CA ILE A 154 -4.50 2.26 6.89
C ILE A 154 -4.51 1.11 7.91
N ALA A 155 -5.47 1.05 8.82
CA ALA A 155 -5.57 -0.02 9.79
C ALA A 155 -5.74 -1.39 9.10
N ARG A 156 -6.56 -1.46 8.04
CA ARG A 156 -6.70 -2.66 7.19
C ARG A 156 -5.37 -3.08 6.56
N ALA A 157 -4.60 -2.12 6.03
CA ALA A 157 -3.31 -2.41 5.44
C ALA A 157 -2.28 -2.93 6.47
N LEU A 158 -2.41 -2.54 7.74
CA LEU A 158 -1.46 -2.87 8.81
C LEU A 158 -1.80 -4.15 9.59
N ILE A 159 -2.99 -4.74 9.43
CA ILE A 159 -3.50 -5.80 10.32
C ILE A 159 -2.60 -7.05 10.36
N ASN A 160 -1.96 -7.38 9.25
CA ASN A 160 -1.07 -8.54 9.12
C ASN A 160 0.41 -8.20 9.37
N ASP A 161 0.71 -7.02 9.94
CA ASP A 161 2.06 -6.53 10.21
C ASP A 161 3.00 -6.61 8.98
N PRO A 162 2.62 -6.00 7.85
CA PRO A 162 3.35 -6.16 6.60
C PRO A 162 4.74 -5.55 6.67
N GLN A 163 5.69 -6.15 5.96
CA GLN A 163 7.04 -5.60 5.77
C GLN A 163 7.09 -4.52 4.68
N ILE A 164 6.13 -4.52 3.78
CA ILE A 164 6.02 -3.58 2.66
C ILE A 164 4.69 -2.85 2.79
N ILE A 165 4.72 -1.53 2.87
CA ILE A 165 3.54 -0.68 2.79
C ILE A 165 3.62 0.10 1.47
N LEU A 166 2.59 -0.04 0.66
CA LEU A 166 2.42 0.69 -0.59
C LEU A 166 1.23 1.64 -0.44
N ALA A 167 1.44 2.91 -0.72
CA ALA A 167 0.38 3.91 -0.60
C ALA A 167 0.31 4.74 -1.89
N ASP A 168 -0.84 4.68 -2.57
CA ASP A 168 -1.09 5.46 -3.78
C ASP A 168 -1.91 6.68 -3.43
N GLU A 169 -1.30 7.87 -3.49
CA GLU A 169 -1.90 9.17 -3.17
C GLU A 169 -2.71 9.18 -1.84
N PRO A 170 -2.16 8.66 -0.71
CA PRO A 170 -2.93 8.37 0.50
C PRO A 170 -3.52 9.62 1.17
N THR A 171 -3.18 10.80 0.68
CA THR A 171 -3.63 12.10 1.22
C THR A 171 -4.29 12.98 0.15
N GLY A 172 -4.43 12.50 -1.08
CA GLY A 172 -4.79 13.32 -2.25
C GLY A 172 -6.21 13.92 -2.21
N SER A 173 -7.14 13.28 -1.50
CA SER A 173 -8.55 13.72 -1.38
C SER A 173 -8.87 14.40 -0.04
N LEU A 174 -7.86 14.69 0.79
CA LEU A 174 -8.04 15.18 2.15
C LEU A 174 -7.63 16.65 2.27
N ASP A 175 -8.25 17.37 3.22
CA ASP A 175 -7.77 18.68 3.64
C ASP A 175 -6.36 18.60 4.24
N LEU A 176 -5.65 19.74 4.27
CA LEU A 176 -4.23 19.76 4.64
C LEU A 176 -3.94 19.22 6.05
N GLU A 177 -4.79 19.52 7.04
CA GLU A 177 -4.57 19.08 8.41
C GLU A 177 -4.79 17.58 8.58
N THR A 178 -5.87 17.07 7.98
CA THR A 178 -6.12 15.64 7.90
C THR A 178 -5.00 14.92 7.14
N ALA A 179 -4.56 15.46 6.01
CA ALA A 179 -3.46 14.92 5.22
C ALA A 179 -2.14 14.82 6.02
N LYS A 180 -1.79 15.88 6.78
CA LYS A 180 -0.63 15.85 7.69
C LYS A 180 -0.77 14.76 8.75
N SER A 181 -1.95 14.62 9.34
CA SER A 181 -2.24 13.58 10.34
C SER A 181 -2.09 12.17 9.78
N ILE A 182 -2.63 11.91 8.58
CA ILE A 182 -2.51 10.64 7.86
C ILE A 182 -1.05 10.35 7.51
N PHE A 183 -0.32 11.33 6.97
CA PHE A 183 1.10 11.16 6.66
C PHE A 183 1.93 10.82 7.90
N ASN A 184 1.70 11.51 9.02
CA ASN A 184 2.39 11.23 10.29
C ASN A 184 2.04 9.83 10.82
N LEU A 185 0.79 9.39 10.66
CA LEU A 185 0.38 8.03 11.03
C LEU A 185 1.16 6.98 10.22
N LEU A 186 1.32 7.18 8.91
CA LEU A 186 2.12 6.32 8.05
C LEU A 186 3.61 6.36 8.42
N LYS A 187 4.17 7.55 8.64
CA LYS A 187 5.57 7.71 9.01
C LYS A 187 5.93 6.98 10.32
N LYS A 188 5.01 6.96 11.28
CA LYS A 188 5.17 6.21 12.55
C LYS A 188 5.20 4.68 12.35
N GLN A 189 4.82 4.15 11.17
CA GLN A 189 4.87 2.72 10.91
C GLN A 189 6.25 2.25 10.47
N ILE A 190 7.19 3.15 10.15
CA ILE A 190 8.54 2.76 9.75
C ILE A 190 9.32 2.14 10.91
N ASN A 191 10.03 1.08 10.65
CA ASN A 191 10.98 0.45 11.55
C ASN A 191 12.09 -0.22 10.73
N SER A 192 13.10 -0.79 11.37
CA SER A 192 14.27 -1.39 10.70
C SER A 192 13.94 -2.49 9.68
N ASN A 193 12.77 -3.13 9.81
CA ASN A 193 12.34 -4.25 8.96
C ASN A 193 11.27 -3.88 7.93
N ARG A 194 10.73 -2.65 8.01
CA ARG A 194 9.61 -2.22 7.16
C ARG A 194 10.06 -1.22 6.11
N LEU A 195 9.52 -1.34 4.91
CA LEU A 195 9.65 -0.45 3.78
C LEU A 195 8.31 0.25 3.55
N ILE A 196 8.32 1.56 3.30
CA ILE A 196 7.15 2.30 2.85
C ILE A 196 7.47 2.90 1.48
N ILE A 197 6.63 2.67 0.50
CA ILE A 197 6.66 3.34 -0.80
C ILE A 197 5.33 4.05 -0.98
N PHE A 198 5.34 5.36 -1.16
CA PHE A 198 4.13 6.09 -1.47
C PHE A 198 4.28 6.92 -2.75
N ALA A 199 3.26 6.88 -3.59
CA ALA A 199 3.14 7.75 -4.73
C ALA A 199 2.44 9.04 -4.32
N THR A 200 2.94 10.18 -4.77
CA THR A 200 2.27 11.46 -4.57
C THR A 200 2.71 12.50 -5.61
N HIS A 201 1.81 13.40 -5.95
CA HIS A 201 2.14 14.61 -6.70
C HIS A 201 2.41 15.80 -5.75
N ASN A 202 2.17 15.65 -4.44
CA ASN A 202 2.38 16.70 -3.45
C ASN A 202 3.84 16.70 -2.97
N ARG A 203 4.63 17.66 -3.44
CA ARG A 203 6.06 17.81 -3.07
C ARG A 203 6.29 18.02 -1.58
N PHE A 204 5.33 18.62 -0.85
CA PHE A 204 5.46 18.80 0.60
C PHE A 204 5.59 17.48 1.35
N PHE A 205 4.79 16.47 0.98
CA PHE A 205 4.90 15.13 1.58
C PHE A 205 6.08 14.35 1.00
N ALA A 206 6.33 14.47 -0.31
CA ALA A 206 7.44 13.79 -0.96
C ALA A 206 8.79 14.12 -0.32
N ASN A 207 9.04 15.40 -0.03
CA ASN A 207 10.28 15.86 0.59
C ASN A 207 10.50 15.40 2.04
N LYS A 208 9.49 14.76 2.66
CA LYS A 208 9.59 14.18 4.01
C LYS A 208 9.97 12.70 4.01
N SER A 209 10.19 12.11 2.84
CA SER A 209 10.71 10.75 2.68
C SER A 209 12.24 10.71 2.73
N ASP A 210 12.80 9.52 2.94
CA ASP A 210 14.25 9.31 2.94
C ASP A 210 14.83 9.30 1.52
N CYS A 211 14.02 8.92 0.55
CA CYS A 211 14.43 8.81 -0.85
C CYS A 211 13.28 9.26 -1.77
N LEU A 212 13.64 10.01 -2.80
CA LEU A 212 12.70 10.53 -3.80
C LEU A 212 13.05 9.91 -5.15
N LEU A 213 12.06 9.32 -5.82
CA LEU A 213 12.18 8.74 -7.14
C LEU A 213 11.20 9.45 -8.08
N GLU A 214 11.70 9.91 -9.20
CA GLU A 214 10.91 10.48 -10.29
C GLU A 214 10.61 9.40 -11.33
N ILE A 215 9.33 9.32 -11.76
CA ILE A 215 8.85 8.34 -12.74
C ILE A 215 8.17 9.07 -13.89
#